data_477a3b40844f0b1f53568ed6114dd5b1
#
_entry.id   477a3b40844f0b1f53568ed6114dd5b1
#
_cell.length_a   1.000
_cell.length_b   1.000
_cell.length_c   1.000
_cell.angle_alpha   90.00
_cell.angle_beta   90.00
_cell.angle_gamma   90.00
#
_symmetry.space_group_name_H-M   'P 1'
#
loop_
_entity.id
_entity.type
_entity.pdbx_description
1 polymer ?
#
loop_
_entity_poly.entity_id
_entity_poly.type
_entity_poly.pdbx_seq_one_letter_code
_entity_poly.pdbx_strand_id
1 'polypeptide(L)'
;MTQAPARILLLGGTGFVGRHVCEKLTRMGSSMTVITRRANQASAIQNLPRVTVIEGDVYNLEFLTQCMHKHDVVINLIAILHGTPAAFEKAHVQLPQVIAQACQDSGVHRLIHISALGASLTGPSEYQRSKARGEEIFKQAGLELTLLQPSVIFGKEDKFLNLFAQLQSITPIVPLAGATTRFQAVWVEDVANAIAQCVFNSDTAGKTYELCGPEVFTLQQLVQKSGQWAGIRQGKGRLVFGIPHAMAWLQAFLMELAPGQPLMSRDNLASMEVDNVASGHALGLKDLNMEAAAVSSIAPGYLGTKGQSTALNDYRAKAGR
;
A
#
# COMPACT_ATOMS: atom_id res chain seq x y z
N MET A 1 9.34 24.30 16.77
CA MET A 1 9.62 25.07 15.54
C MET A 1 8.60 24.63 14.50
N THR A 2 7.74 25.53 14.02
CA THR A 2 6.84 25.25 12.90
C THR A 2 7.70 25.13 11.64
N GLN A 3 7.87 23.92 11.14
CA GLN A 3 8.56 23.69 9.87
C GLN A 3 7.81 24.40 8.74
N ALA A 4 8.55 25.00 7.81
CA ALA A 4 7.95 25.64 6.64
C ALA A 4 7.13 24.63 5.85
N PRO A 5 5.96 25.00 5.30
CA PRO A 5 5.15 24.11 4.51
C PRO A 5 5.91 23.68 3.25
N ALA A 6 6.06 22.37 3.05
CA ALA A 6 6.73 21.80 1.89
C ALA A 6 5.81 21.83 0.66
N ARG A 7 6.40 22.05 -0.53
CA ARG A 7 5.75 21.87 -1.83
C ARG A 7 6.06 20.47 -2.33
N ILE A 8 5.06 19.64 -2.44
CA ILE A 8 5.22 18.19 -2.66
C ILE A 8 4.63 17.80 -4.00
N LEU A 9 5.41 17.10 -4.83
CA LEU A 9 4.89 16.37 -5.98
C LEU A 9 4.60 14.93 -5.58
N LEU A 10 3.35 14.52 -5.69
CA LEU A 10 2.89 13.21 -5.28
C LEU A 10 2.45 12.37 -6.49
N LEU A 11 3.18 11.32 -6.78
CA LEU A 11 2.88 10.32 -7.80
C LEU A 11 2.10 9.16 -7.18
N GLY A 12 0.91 8.87 -7.71
CA GLY A 12 0.02 7.85 -7.16
C GLY A 12 -0.91 8.34 -6.05
N GLY A 13 -1.11 9.67 -5.90
CA GLY A 13 -1.93 10.28 -4.86
C GLY A 13 -3.42 9.92 -4.91
N THR A 14 -3.95 9.47 -6.05
CA THR A 14 -5.34 9.02 -6.19
C THR A 14 -5.58 7.58 -5.70
N GLY A 15 -4.52 6.84 -5.37
CA GLY A 15 -4.57 5.48 -4.87
C GLY A 15 -4.96 5.39 -3.38
N PHE A 16 -5.09 4.15 -2.87
CA PHE A 16 -5.46 3.87 -1.48
C PHE A 16 -4.54 4.59 -0.48
N VAL A 17 -3.24 4.37 -0.53
CA VAL A 17 -2.28 5.04 0.36
C VAL A 17 -2.22 6.54 0.06
N GLY A 18 -2.24 6.92 -1.22
CA GLY A 18 -2.09 8.31 -1.65
C GLY A 18 -3.14 9.26 -1.08
N ARG A 19 -4.39 8.82 -0.97
CA ARG A 19 -5.47 9.62 -0.39
C ARG A 19 -5.22 9.94 1.08
N HIS A 20 -4.80 8.97 1.89
CA HIS A 20 -4.42 9.17 3.29
C HIS A 20 -3.22 10.11 3.44
N VAL A 21 -2.23 9.98 2.54
CA VAL A 21 -1.07 10.89 2.48
C VAL A 21 -1.52 12.32 2.16
N CYS A 22 -2.40 12.50 1.16
CA CYS A 22 -2.95 13.83 0.83
C CYS A 22 -3.67 14.46 2.01
N GLU A 23 -4.55 13.71 2.69
CA GLU A 23 -5.24 14.21 3.87
C GLU A 23 -4.29 14.59 5.00
N LYS A 24 -3.31 13.74 5.29
CA LYS A 24 -2.32 13.97 6.35
C LYS A 24 -1.49 15.21 6.10
N LEU A 25 -0.88 15.32 4.93
CA LEU A 25 0.00 16.43 4.57
C LEU A 25 -0.77 17.76 4.43
N THR A 26 -2.03 17.72 3.96
CA THR A 26 -2.92 18.88 3.95
C THR A 26 -3.15 19.42 5.36
N ARG A 27 -3.44 18.55 6.33
CA ARG A 27 -3.60 18.94 7.75
C ARG A 27 -2.33 19.55 8.35
N MET A 28 -1.16 19.18 7.85
CA MET A 28 0.14 19.73 8.23
C MET A 28 0.50 21.01 7.47
N GLY A 29 -0.38 21.52 6.59
CA GLY A 29 -0.23 22.78 5.88
C GLY A 29 0.59 22.72 4.60
N SER A 30 1.02 21.55 4.14
CA SER A 30 1.76 21.38 2.88
C SER A 30 0.90 21.63 1.65
N SER A 31 1.54 22.11 0.58
CA SER A 31 0.94 22.21 -0.75
C SER A 31 1.34 21.02 -1.59
N MET A 32 0.38 20.38 -2.24
CA MET A 32 0.64 19.18 -3.03
C MET A 32 0.16 19.32 -4.46
N THR A 33 0.98 18.86 -5.39
CA THR A 33 0.57 18.59 -6.77
C THR A 33 0.50 17.09 -6.96
N VAL A 34 -0.66 16.58 -7.35
CA VAL A 34 -0.91 15.15 -7.62
C VAL A 34 -1.04 14.95 -9.11
N ILE A 35 -0.15 14.13 -9.68
CA ILE A 35 -0.26 13.73 -11.09
C ILE A 35 -1.12 12.48 -11.20
N THR A 36 -2.09 12.50 -12.08
CA THR A 36 -2.98 11.37 -12.39
C THR A 36 -3.18 11.20 -13.88
N ARG A 37 -3.40 9.97 -14.31
CA ARG A 37 -3.72 9.67 -15.72
C ARG A 37 -5.17 10.03 -16.09
N ARG A 38 -6.04 10.24 -15.10
CA ARG A 38 -7.47 10.54 -15.28
C ARG A 38 -7.93 11.42 -14.12
N ALA A 39 -8.26 12.66 -14.39
CA ALA A 39 -8.69 13.62 -13.37
C ALA A 39 -9.96 13.18 -12.64
N ASN A 40 -10.87 12.44 -13.30
CA ASN A 40 -12.10 11.92 -12.69
C ASN A 40 -11.85 10.91 -11.54
N GLN A 41 -10.66 10.32 -11.44
CA GLN A 41 -10.27 9.43 -10.35
C GLN A 41 -9.78 10.19 -9.10
N ALA A 42 -9.67 11.50 -9.16
CA ALA A 42 -9.18 12.34 -8.08
C ALA A 42 -10.30 12.90 -7.17
N SER A 43 -11.56 12.48 -7.34
CA SER A 43 -12.73 13.00 -6.61
C SER A 43 -12.56 13.01 -5.08
N ALA A 44 -11.82 12.04 -4.53
CA ALA A 44 -11.57 11.95 -3.09
C ALA A 44 -10.58 13.00 -2.57
N ILE A 45 -9.72 13.57 -3.43
CA ILE A 45 -8.65 14.48 -3.02
C ILE A 45 -8.77 15.89 -3.62
N GLN A 46 -9.52 16.07 -4.70
CA GLN A 46 -9.61 17.35 -5.41
C GLN A 46 -10.22 18.49 -4.58
N ASN A 47 -10.99 18.16 -3.54
CA ASN A 47 -11.62 19.13 -2.64
C ASN A 47 -10.76 19.42 -1.39
N LEU A 48 -9.60 18.74 -1.25
CA LEU A 48 -8.70 19.02 -0.14
C LEU A 48 -8.01 20.38 -0.37
N PRO A 49 -7.92 21.23 0.68
CA PRO A 49 -7.20 22.49 0.54
C PRO A 49 -5.74 22.26 0.15
N ARG A 50 -5.19 23.13 -0.71
CA ARG A 50 -3.79 23.09 -1.15
C ARG A 50 -3.39 21.84 -1.93
N VAL A 51 -4.36 21.09 -2.47
CA VAL A 51 -4.14 19.98 -3.39
C VAL A 51 -4.50 20.44 -4.80
N THR A 52 -3.52 20.39 -5.70
CA THR A 52 -3.71 20.63 -7.14
C THR A 52 -3.60 19.31 -7.86
N VAL A 53 -4.59 18.95 -8.66
CA VAL A 53 -4.57 17.73 -9.48
C VAL A 53 -4.24 18.11 -10.91
N ILE A 54 -3.23 17.45 -11.48
CA ILE A 54 -2.81 17.63 -12.88
C ILE A 54 -2.97 16.30 -13.60
N GLU A 55 -3.66 16.32 -14.75
CA GLU A 55 -3.74 15.15 -15.62
C GLU A 55 -2.52 15.11 -16.53
N GLY A 56 -1.83 13.95 -16.58
CA GLY A 56 -0.66 13.77 -17.42
C GLY A 56 -0.04 12.39 -17.29
N ASP A 57 0.90 12.11 -18.19
CA ASP A 57 1.64 10.87 -18.22
C ASP A 57 2.98 11.01 -17.47
N VAL A 58 3.13 10.28 -16.37
CA VAL A 58 4.36 10.25 -15.57
C VAL A 58 5.55 9.60 -16.29
N TYR A 59 5.33 8.94 -17.44
CA TYR A 59 6.38 8.39 -18.27
C TYR A 59 6.93 9.43 -19.28
N ASN A 60 6.26 10.56 -19.45
CA ASN A 60 6.79 11.67 -20.26
C ASN A 60 7.79 12.47 -19.40
N LEU A 61 9.08 12.31 -19.70
CA LEU A 61 10.17 12.92 -18.94
C LEU A 61 10.06 14.45 -18.91
N GLU A 62 9.82 15.09 -20.06
CA GLU A 62 9.72 16.56 -20.16
C GLU A 62 8.58 17.10 -19.29
N PHE A 63 7.38 16.49 -19.41
CA PHE A 63 6.22 16.84 -18.59
C PHE A 63 6.52 16.68 -17.09
N LEU A 64 7.13 15.55 -16.71
CA LEU A 64 7.42 15.27 -15.31
C LEU A 64 8.46 16.24 -14.75
N THR A 65 9.52 16.54 -15.51
CA THR A 65 10.54 17.53 -15.15
C THR A 65 9.93 18.93 -14.95
N GLN A 66 9.08 19.37 -15.87
CA GLN A 66 8.37 20.66 -15.74
C GLN A 66 7.49 20.71 -14.48
N CYS A 67 6.79 19.59 -14.16
CA CYS A 67 6.02 19.51 -12.92
C CYS A 67 6.90 19.57 -11.68
N MET A 68 8.11 19.01 -11.71
CA MET A 68 9.01 18.97 -10.55
C MET A 68 9.65 20.31 -10.17
N HIS A 69 9.94 21.19 -11.12
CA HIS A 69 10.71 22.46 -10.89
C HIS A 69 10.21 23.34 -9.75
N LYS A 70 8.96 23.21 -9.31
CA LYS A 70 8.39 24.06 -8.25
C LYS A 70 8.18 23.31 -6.93
N HIS A 71 8.76 22.12 -6.81
CA HIS A 71 8.56 21.25 -5.66
C HIS A 71 9.86 21.01 -4.90
N ASP A 72 9.73 20.81 -3.59
CA ASP A 72 10.85 20.57 -2.68
C ASP A 72 11.08 19.07 -2.48
N VAL A 73 10.01 18.28 -2.59
CA VAL A 73 9.99 16.83 -2.33
C VAL A 73 9.15 16.11 -3.39
N VAL A 74 9.65 14.99 -3.87
CA VAL A 74 8.89 14.04 -4.69
C VAL A 74 8.54 12.81 -3.85
N ILE A 75 7.26 12.38 -3.89
CA ILE A 75 6.80 11.14 -3.26
C ILE A 75 6.30 10.22 -4.36
N ASN A 76 6.89 9.01 -4.45
CA ASN A 76 6.45 8.01 -5.41
C ASN A 76 5.74 6.83 -4.71
N LEU A 77 4.42 6.73 -4.92
CA LEU A 77 3.55 5.65 -4.45
C LEU A 77 3.10 4.71 -5.59
N ILE A 78 3.55 4.96 -6.83
CA ILE A 78 3.09 4.18 -7.97
C ILE A 78 3.68 2.78 -7.92
N ALA A 79 2.81 1.79 -7.86
CA ALA A 79 3.14 0.37 -7.96
C ALA A 79 1.95 -0.42 -8.48
N ILE A 80 2.21 -1.64 -8.95
CA ILE A 80 1.20 -2.64 -9.31
C ILE A 80 1.46 -3.91 -8.50
N LEU A 81 0.40 -4.62 -8.10
CA LEU A 81 0.48 -5.88 -7.35
C LEU A 81 0.26 -7.11 -8.23
N HIS A 82 -0.32 -6.90 -9.41
CA HIS A 82 -0.62 -7.94 -10.39
C HIS A 82 -0.26 -7.43 -11.77
N GLY A 83 0.26 -8.30 -12.61
CA GLY A 83 0.61 -7.94 -13.98
C GLY A 83 1.53 -8.97 -14.63
N THR A 84 1.82 -8.72 -15.90
CA THR A 84 2.84 -9.47 -16.63
C THR A 84 4.24 -8.98 -16.22
N PRO A 85 5.32 -9.76 -16.49
CA PRO A 85 6.68 -9.29 -16.28
C PRO A 85 6.96 -7.92 -16.95
N ALA A 86 6.42 -7.69 -18.14
CA ALA A 86 6.55 -6.40 -18.84
C ALA A 86 5.83 -5.25 -18.11
N ALA A 87 4.68 -5.53 -17.47
CA ALA A 87 3.97 -4.53 -16.68
C ALA A 87 4.73 -4.20 -15.38
N PHE A 88 5.31 -5.19 -14.72
CA PHE A 88 6.19 -4.98 -13.57
C PHE A 88 7.43 -4.19 -13.96
N GLU A 89 8.09 -4.55 -15.07
CA GLU A 89 9.23 -3.81 -15.62
C GLU A 89 8.88 -2.35 -15.85
N LYS A 90 7.76 -2.08 -16.51
CA LYS A 90 7.30 -0.72 -16.79
C LYS A 90 7.07 0.08 -15.50
N ALA A 91 6.34 -0.49 -14.54
CA ALA A 91 5.92 0.24 -13.33
C ALA A 91 7.02 0.36 -12.28
N HIS A 92 7.87 -0.67 -12.13
CA HIS A 92 8.82 -0.76 -11.03
C HIS A 92 10.28 -0.50 -11.44
N VAL A 93 10.58 -0.44 -12.76
CA VAL A 93 11.95 -0.20 -13.26
C VAL A 93 11.99 1.02 -14.16
N GLN A 94 11.21 1.05 -15.26
CA GLN A 94 11.23 2.18 -16.19
C GLN A 94 10.73 3.47 -15.56
N LEU A 95 9.64 3.42 -14.78
CA LEU A 95 9.15 4.61 -14.08
C LEU A 95 10.15 5.17 -13.07
N PRO A 96 10.80 4.39 -12.20
CA PRO A 96 11.94 4.84 -11.40
C PRO A 96 13.04 5.52 -12.19
N GLN A 97 13.43 5.02 -13.38
CA GLN A 97 14.42 5.67 -14.24
C GLN A 97 13.96 7.07 -14.69
N VAL A 98 12.71 7.18 -15.13
CA VAL A 98 12.13 8.48 -15.55
C VAL A 98 12.07 9.44 -14.37
N ILE A 99 11.65 8.98 -13.18
CA ILE A 99 11.58 9.81 -11.98
C ILE A 99 12.98 10.29 -11.56
N ALA A 100 13.96 9.39 -11.54
CA ALA A 100 15.34 9.74 -11.18
C ALA A 100 15.93 10.78 -12.12
N GLN A 101 15.75 10.60 -13.42
CA GLN A 101 16.18 11.57 -14.44
C GLN A 101 15.45 12.92 -14.28
N ALA A 102 14.13 12.90 -14.11
CA ALA A 102 13.36 14.13 -13.90
C ALA A 102 13.77 14.89 -12.64
N CYS A 103 14.11 14.19 -11.56
CA CYS A 103 14.66 14.79 -10.34
C CYS A 103 15.99 15.49 -10.61
N GLN A 104 16.90 14.84 -11.34
CA GLN A 104 18.20 15.42 -11.73
C GLN A 104 18.02 16.66 -12.61
N ASP A 105 17.19 16.57 -13.64
CA ASP A 105 16.95 17.67 -14.61
C ASP A 105 16.23 18.87 -13.98
N SER A 106 15.38 18.65 -12.97
CA SER A 106 14.64 19.69 -12.26
C SER A 106 15.36 20.27 -11.06
N GLY A 107 16.43 19.63 -10.58
CA GLY A 107 17.16 20.01 -9.37
C GLY A 107 16.42 19.65 -8.07
N VAL A 108 15.42 18.76 -8.11
CA VAL A 108 14.77 18.23 -6.89
C VAL A 108 15.56 17.06 -6.37
N HIS A 109 16.19 17.23 -5.20
CA HIS A 109 17.06 16.19 -4.63
C HIS A 109 16.33 15.25 -3.68
N ARG A 110 15.24 15.68 -3.02
CA ARG A 110 14.53 14.91 -1.99
C ARG A 110 13.49 13.97 -2.61
N LEU A 111 13.68 12.64 -2.44
CA LEU A 111 12.76 11.60 -2.92
C LEU A 111 12.36 10.66 -1.78
N ILE A 112 11.06 10.44 -1.62
CA ILE A 112 10.50 9.41 -0.75
C ILE A 112 9.85 8.35 -1.64
N HIS A 113 10.36 7.13 -1.60
CA HIS A 113 9.83 6.02 -2.43
C HIS A 113 9.20 4.92 -1.56
N ILE A 114 7.98 4.53 -1.92
CA ILE A 114 7.30 3.41 -1.29
C ILE A 114 7.60 2.15 -2.10
N SER A 115 8.44 1.30 -1.50
CA SER A 115 8.77 -0.01 -2.00
C SER A 115 7.83 -1.08 -1.40
N ALA A 116 8.35 -2.24 -1.05
CA ALA A 116 7.62 -3.30 -0.39
C ALA A 116 8.56 -4.09 0.52
N LEU A 117 8.05 -4.54 1.65
CA LEU A 117 8.76 -5.48 2.51
C LEU A 117 9.03 -6.79 1.74
N GLY A 118 10.27 -7.27 1.83
CA GLY A 118 10.71 -8.45 1.08
C GLY A 118 11.12 -8.17 -0.36
N ALA A 119 11.25 -6.90 -0.79
CA ALA A 119 11.88 -6.55 -2.06
C ALA A 119 13.32 -7.09 -2.09
N SER A 120 13.64 -7.94 -3.06
CA SER A 120 14.94 -8.63 -3.17
C SER A 120 15.22 -8.97 -4.62
N LEU A 121 16.46 -8.76 -5.08
CA LEU A 121 16.89 -9.11 -6.43
C LEU A 121 16.84 -10.64 -6.70
N THR A 122 16.91 -11.44 -5.64
CA THR A 122 16.82 -12.90 -5.67
C THR A 122 15.47 -13.43 -5.13
N GLY A 123 14.49 -12.54 -4.94
CA GLY A 123 13.17 -12.90 -4.44
C GLY A 123 12.44 -13.89 -5.36
N PRO A 124 11.57 -14.76 -4.81
CA PRO A 124 10.90 -15.80 -5.58
C PRO A 124 9.93 -15.25 -6.64
N SER A 125 9.31 -14.09 -6.39
CA SER A 125 8.36 -13.49 -7.33
C SER A 125 8.99 -12.38 -8.19
N GLU A 126 8.42 -12.15 -9.38
CA GLU A 126 8.81 -11.01 -10.23
C GLU A 126 8.45 -9.69 -9.59
N TYR A 127 7.35 -9.63 -8.83
CA TYR A 127 7.01 -8.47 -8.01
C TYR A 127 8.16 -8.07 -7.09
N GLN A 128 8.68 -8.99 -6.28
CA GLN A 128 9.78 -8.71 -5.35
C GLN A 128 11.06 -8.29 -6.07
N ARG A 129 11.41 -9.00 -7.16
CA ARG A 129 12.61 -8.68 -7.97
C ARG A 129 12.50 -7.32 -8.65
N SER A 130 11.36 -7.01 -9.26
CA SER A 130 11.16 -5.72 -9.92
C SER A 130 11.17 -4.55 -8.95
N LYS A 131 10.58 -4.72 -7.74
CA LYS A 131 10.64 -3.71 -6.68
C LYS A 131 12.07 -3.43 -6.25
N ALA A 132 12.88 -4.47 -6.06
CA ALA A 132 14.29 -4.33 -5.71
C ALA A 132 15.09 -3.63 -6.80
N ARG A 133 14.86 -3.94 -8.08
CA ARG A 133 15.51 -3.23 -9.21
C ARG A 133 15.16 -1.74 -9.19
N GLY A 134 13.92 -1.38 -8.89
CA GLY A 134 13.52 0.03 -8.76
C GLY A 134 14.21 0.74 -7.59
N GLU A 135 14.39 0.06 -6.46
CA GLU A 135 15.16 0.60 -5.32
C GLU A 135 16.61 0.90 -5.71
N GLU A 136 17.27 -0.05 -6.43
CA GLU A 136 18.66 0.13 -6.86
C GLU A 136 18.83 1.33 -7.81
N ILE A 137 17.87 1.57 -8.71
CA ILE A 137 17.89 2.76 -9.59
C ILE A 137 17.91 4.04 -8.75
N PHE A 138 17.03 4.15 -7.76
CA PHE A 138 16.97 5.33 -6.92
C PHE A 138 18.20 5.47 -6.00
N LYS A 139 18.75 4.38 -5.47
CA LYS A 139 20.00 4.39 -4.68
C LYS A 139 21.19 4.91 -5.47
N GLN A 140 21.23 4.61 -6.78
CA GLN A 140 22.32 5.05 -7.68
C GLN A 140 22.12 6.45 -8.24
N ALA A 141 20.94 7.05 -8.07
CA ALA A 141 20.60 8.35 -8.68
C ALA A 141 21.22 9.57 -7.97
N GLY A 142 21.90 9.40 -6.83
CA GLY A 142 22.51 10.51 -6.08
C GLY A 142 21.48 11.41 -5.39
N LEU A 143 20.26 10.90 -5.10
CA LEU A 143 19.20 11.64 -4.46
C LEU A 143 19.23 11.49 -2.92
N GLU A 144 18.66 12.47 -2.21
CA GLU A 144 18.32 12.36 -0.80
C GLU A 144 17.13 11.42 -0.62
N LEU A 145 17.39 10.13 -0.85
CA LEU A 145 16.40 9.06 -0.92
C LEU A 145 15.99 8.59 0.47
N THR A 146 14.69 8.46 0.73
CA THR A 146 14.16 7.61 1.80
C THR A 146 13.36 6.48 1.17
N LEU A 147 13.71 5.25 1.52
CA LEU A 147 12.96 4.05 1.13
C LEU A 147 12.05 3.60 2.27
N LEU A 148 10.77 3.45 1.98
CA LEU A 148 9.80 2.87 2.90
C LEU A 148 9.33 1.53 2.34
N GLN A 149 9.52 0.46 3.10
CA GLN A 149 9.17 -0.91 2.75
C GLN A 149 8.03 -1.41 3.63
N PRO A 150 6.78 -1.07 3.30
CA PRO A 150 5.64 -1.54 4.07
C PRO A 150 5.39 -3.03 3.85
N SER A 151 4.99 -3.72 4.92
CA SER A 151 4.26 -4.98 4.85
C SER A 151 2.90 -4.76 4.17
N VAL A 152 2.05 -5.78 4.11
CA VAL A 152 0.70 -5.61 3.57
C VAL A 152 -0.04 -4.50 4.31
N ILE A 153 -0.50 -3.50 3.54
CA ILE A 153 -1.17 -2.32 4.09
C ILE A 153 -2.66 -2.60 4.22
N PHE A 154 -3.20 -2.41 5.42
CA PHE A 154 -4.63 -2.59 5.68
C PHE A 154 -5.32 -1.26 6.07
N GLY A 155 -6.64 -1.20 5.90
CA GLY A 155 -7.49 -0.05 6.23
C GLY A 155 -8.86 -0.15 5.59
N LYS A 156 -9.71 0.84 5.82
CA LYS A 156 -11.13 0.82 5.43
C LYS A 156 -11.36 0.46 3.95
N GLU A 157 -10.44 0.81 3.06
CA GLU A 157 -10.57 0.63 1.61
C GLU A 157 -9.53 -0.36 1.04
N ASP A 158 -8.89 -1.15 1.91
CA ASP A 158 -7.91 -2.14 1.47
C ASP A 158 -8.55 -3.22 0.60
N LYS A 159 -7.72 -3.81 -0.26
CA LYS A 159 -8.11 -4.94 -1.10
C LYS A 159 -7.61 -6.28 -0.54
N PHE A 160 -7.30 -6.35 0.74
CA PHE A 160 -6.77 -7.53 1.42
C PHE A 160 -7.77 -8.07 2.44
N LEU A 161 -7.94 -7.43 3.60
CA LEU A 161 -8.89 -7.90 4.61
C LEU A 161 -10.35 -7.77 4.15
N ASN A 162 -10.68 -6.69 3.44
CA ASN A 162 -12.01 -6.51 2.85
C ASN A 162 -12.34 -7.59 1.81
N LEU A 163 -11.37 -7.99 0.97
CA LEU A 163 -11.55 -9.06 -0.01
C LEU A 163 -11.85 -10.39 0.70
N PHE A 164 -11.11 -10.75 1.74
CA PHE A 164 -11.34 -11.99 2.48
C PHE A 164 -12.65 -11.98 3.25
N ALA A 165 -13.05 -10.84 3.81
CA ALA A 165 -14.37 -10.69 4.42
C ALA A 165 -15.48 -10.86 3.39
N GLN A 166 -15.34 -10.25 2.22
CA GLN A 166 -16.29 -10.42 1.11
C GLN A 166 -16.35 -11.87 0.62
N LEU A 167 -15.21 -12.53 0.42
CA LEU A 167 -15.16 -13.93 0.00
C LEU A 167 -15.92 -14.83 0.98
N GLN A 168 -15.69 -14.67 2.28
CA GLN A 168 -16.39 -15.41 3.32
C GLN A 168 -17.89 -15.11 3.39
N SER A 169 -18.35 -13.96 2.90
CA SER A 169 -19.78 -13.65 2.87
C SER A 169 -20.54 -14.48 1.82
N ILE A 170 -19.87 -14.87 0.75
CA ILE A 170 -20.47 -15.58 -0.42
C ILE A 170 -20.13 -17.06 -0.49
N THR A 171 -19.01 -17.50 0.14
CA THR A 171 -18.57 -18.91 0.09
C THR A 171 -18.82 -19.62 1.42
N PRO A 172 -19.21 -20.90 1.41
CA PRO A 172 -19.36 -21.67 2.66
C PRO A 172 -18.04 -22.06 3.31
N ILE A 173 -17.00 -22.22 2.51
CA ILE A 173 -15.63 -22.59 2.91
C ILE A 173 -14.62 -21.80 2.11
N VAL A 174 -13.41 -21.62 2.63
CA VAL A 174 -12.31 -20.90 1.98
C VAL A 174 -11.07 -21.77 1.89
N PRO A 175 -10.83 -22.45 0.75
CA PRO A 175 -9.55 -23.08 0.49
C PRO A 175 -8.50 -21.99 0.22
N LEU A 176 -7.37 -22.05 0.93
CA LEU A 176 -6.42 -20.96 0.98
C LEU A 176 -5.02 -21.42 0.59
N ALA A 177 -4.46 -20.84 -0.46
CA ALA A 177 -3.06 -20.96 -0.82
C ALA A 177 -2.19 -20.14 0.14
N GLY A 178 -0.97 -20.59 0.44
CA GLY A 178 -0.04 -19.86 1.32
C GLY A 178 -0.55 -19.70 2.75
N ALA A 179 -1.40 -20.60 3.25
CA ALA A 179 -2.08 -20.49 4.54
C ALA A 179 -1.14 -20.26 5.74
N THR A 180 0.07 -20.79 5.69
CA THR A 180 1.08 -20.73 6.76
C THR A 180 2.01 -19.51 6.66
N THR A 181 2.03 -18.80 5.54
CA THR A 181 2.85 -17.61 5.34
C THR A 181 2.48 -16.54 6.37
N ARG A 182 3.48 -15.97 7.03
CA ARG A 182 3.28 -14.97 8.08
C ARG A 182 3.29 -13.56 7.51
N PHE A 183 2.41 -12.72 8.04
CA PHE A 183 2.27 -11.31 7.68
C PHE A 183 2.29 -10.44 8.93
N GLN A 184 2.95 -9.31 8.83
CA GLN A 184 3.01 -8.29 9.88
C GLN A 184 2.38 -6.99 9.35
N ALA A 185 1.10 -7.06 9.01
CA ALA A 185 0.37 -6.01 8.31
C ALA A 185 0.44 -4.65 9.03
N VAL A 186 0.54 -3.57 8.26
CA VAL A 186 0.66 -2.19 8.76
C VAL A 186 -0.58 -1.37 8.41
N TRP A 187 -1.03 -0.52 9.33
CA TRP A 187 -2.17 0.36 9.09
C TRP A 187 -1.83 1.48 8.12
N VAL A 188 -2.76 1.79 7.21
CA VAL A 188 -2.56 2.82 6.17
C VAL A 188 -2.28 4.21 6.74
N GLU A 189 -2.88 4.56 7.90
CA GLU A 189 -2.59 5.83 8.56
C GLU A 189 -1.17 5.87 9.14
N ASP A 190 -0.63 4.75 9.62
CA ASP A 190 0.75 4.68 10.08
C ASP A 190 1.72 4.85 8.91
N VAL A 191 1.40 4.28 7.74
CA VAL A 191 2.18 4.50 6.50
C VAL A 191 2.12 5.96 6.08
N ALA A 192 0.94 6.58 6.09
CA ALA A 192 0.78 8.00 5.76
C ALA A 192 1.52 8.91 6.75
N ASN A 193 1.50 8.57 8.05
CA ASN A 193 2.26 9.27 9.08
C ASN A 193 3.76 9.13 8.87
N ALA A 194 4.26 7.92 8.56
CA ALA A 194 5.67 7.67 8.28
C ALA A 194 6.16 8.50 7.08
N ILE A 195 5.37 8.54 5.99
CA ILE A 195 5.67 9.38 4.83
C ILE A 195 5.73 10.85 5.24
N ALA A 196 4.77 11.33 6.02
CA ALA A 196 4.74 12.71 6.49
C ALA A 196 5.96 13.05 7.37
N GLN A 197 6.35 12.16 8.28
CA GLN A 197 7.58 12.31 9.06
C GLN A 197 8.82 12.43 8.16
N CYS A 198 8.92 11.60 7.12
CA CYS A 198 10.03 11.63 6.18
C CYS A 198 10.07 12.90 5.31
N VAL A 199 8.91 13.53 5.04
CA VAL A 199 8.86 14.83 4.33
C VAL A 199 9.52 15.93 5.16
N PHE A 200 9.26 15.96 6.46
CA PHE A 200 9.71 17.03 7.33
C PHE A 200 11.02 16.75 8.08
N ASN A 201 11.52 15.52 8.02
CA ASN A 201 12.77 15.13 8.69
C ASN A 201 13.84 14.74 7.68
N SER A 202 14.79 15.64 7.43
CA SER A 202 15.92 15.41 6.52
C SER A 202 16.84 14.26 6.98
N ASP A 203 16.89 13.95 8.29
CA ASP A 203 17.71 12.84 8.80
C ASP A 203 17.26 11.47 8.33
N THR A 204 16.10 11.37 7.68
CA THR A 204 15.61 10.14 7.04
C THR A 204 16.22 9.92 5.66
N ALA A 205 16.92 10.90 5.09
CA ALA A 205 17.63 10.75 3.81
C ALA A 205 18.73 9.69 3.91
N GLY A 206 18.86 8.88 2.87
CA GLY A 206 19.80 7.76 2.79
C GLY A 206 19.36 6.51 3.59
N LYS A 207 18.17 6.52 4.22
CA LYS A 207 17.71 5.42 5.08
C LYS A 207 16.59 4.62 4.46
N THR A 208 16.51 3.35 4.86
CA THR A 208 15.44 2.41 4.53
C THR A 208 14.71 2.02 5.81
N TYR A 209 13.38 2.02 5.78
CA TYR A 209 12.53 1.68 6.90
C TYR A 209 11.56 0.56 6.54
N GLU A 210 11.53 -0.51 7.33
CA GLU A 210 10.50 -1.54 7.26
C GLU A 210 9.27 -1.09 8.05
N LEU A 211 8.15 -0.88 7.36
CA LEU A 211 6.93 -0.42 8.01
C LEU A 211 6.02 -1.62 8.30
N CYS A 212 6.01 -2.06 9.53
CA CYS A 212 5.27 -3.23 10.01
C CYS A 212 4.43 -2.89 11.24
N GLY A 213 3.28 -3.55 11.36
CA GLY A 213 2.45 -3.47 12.57
C GLY A 213 3.05 -4.22 13.75
N PRO A 214 2.40 -4.19 14.93
CA PRO A 214 2.91 -4.88 16.12
C PRO A 214 2.56 -6.37 16.18
N GLU A 215 1.64 -6.85 15.33
CA GLU A 215 1.11 -8.22 15.37
C GLU A 215 1.54 -9.02 14.14
N VAL A 216 1.92 -10.27 14.37
CA VAL A 216 2.23 -11.24 13.31
C VAL A 216 1.13 -12.30 13.26
N PHE A 217 0.54 -12.51 12.10
CA PHE A 217 -0.46 -13.53 11.84
C PHE A 217 -0.08 -14.39 10.64
N THR A 218 -0.48 -15.65 10.64
CA THR A 218 -0.50 -16.41 9.39
C THR A 218 -1.61 -15.90 8.48
N LEU A 219 -1.48 -16.12 7.17
CA LEU A 219 -2.54 -15.76 6.21
C LEU A 219 -3.87 -16.40 6.59
N GLN A 220 -3.84 -17.67 7.02
CA GLN A 220 -5.04 -18.37 7.49
C GLN A 220 -5.70 -17.65 8.67
N GLN A 221 -4.92 -17.20 9.65
CA GLN A 221 -5.43 -16.45 10.79
C GLN A 221 -6.04 -15.11 10.37
N LEU A 222 -5.37 -14.36 9.47
CA LEU A 222 -5.89 -13.08 8.96
C LEU A 222 -7.21 -13.27 8.21
N VAL A 223 -7.28 -14.29 7.34
CA VAL A 223 -8.50 -14.63 6.62
C VAL A 223 -9.61 -15.02 7.58
N GLN A 224 -9.36 -15.89 8.54
CA GLN A 224 -10.36 -16.29 9.54
C GLN A 224 -10.86 -15.10 10.36
N LYS A 225 -9.92 -14.28 10.86
CA LYS A 225 -10.24 -13.08 11.65
C LYS A 225 -11.04 -12.05 10.83
N SER A 226 -10.74 -11.85 9.54
CA SER A 226 -11.50 -10.90 8.70
C SER A 226 -12.99 -11.28 8.62
N GLY A 227 -13.30 -12.56 8.53
CA GLY A 227 -14.69 -13.04 8.58
C GLY A 227 -15.34 -12.90 9.95
N GLN A 228 -14.57 -13.13 11.01
CA GLN A 228 -15.04 -12.92 12.39
C GLN A 228 -15.35 -11.45 12.64
N TRP A 229 -14.44 -10.56 12.31
CA TRP A 229 -14.61 -9.11 12.47
C TRP A 229 -15.72 -8.55 11.60
N ALA A 230 -15.96 -9.12 10.42
CA ALA A 230 -17.09 -8.77 9.56
C ALA A 230 -18.44 -9.31 10.07
N GLY A 231 -18.49 -9.99 11.22
CA GLY A 231 -19.71 -10.52 11.81
C GLY A 231 -20.30 -11.74 11.09
N ILE A 232 -19.55 -12.37 10.18
CA ILE A 232 -20.03 -13.51 9.38
C ILE A 232 -20.33 -14.69 10.29
N ARG A 233 -21.50 -15.32 10.13
CA ARG A 233 -22.03 -16.38 11.00
C ARG A 233 -21.99 -16.00 12.50
N GLN A 234 -22.48 -14.80 12.82
CA GLN A 234 -22.49 -14.28 14.19
C GLN A 234 -21.08 -14.18 14.83
N GLY A 235 -20.09 -13.77 14.01
CA GLY A 235 -18.71 -13.62 14.46
C GLY A 235 -17.88 -14.91 14.53
N LYS A 236 -18.42 -16.05 14.06
CA LYS A 236 -17.64 -17.31 13.97
C LYS A 236 -16.76 -17.39 12.73
N GLY A 237 -17.10 -16.64 11.67
CA GLY A 237 -16.47 -16.73 10.36
C GLY A 237 -16.79 -18.04 9.62
N ARG A 238 -16.11 -18.27 8.52
CA ARG A 238 -16.19 -19.52 7.74
C ARG A 238 -15.00 -20.43 8.04
N LEU A 239 -15.10 -21.68 7.64
CA LEU A 239 -13.98 -22.61 7.69
C LEU A 239 -12.94 -22.21 6.66
N VAL A 240 -11.72 -21.92 7.12
CA VAL A 240 -10.55 -21.59 6.31
C VAL A 240 -9.53 -22.71 6.49
N PHE A 241 -9.04 -23.28 5.40
CA PHE A 241 -8.03 -24.33 5.45
C PHE A 241 -7.03 -24.19 4.32
N GLY A 242 -5.77 -24.55 4.61
CA GLY A 242 -4.70 -24.52 3.63
C GLY A 242 -4.86 -25.63 2.58
N ILE A 243 -4.50 -25.32 1.34
CA ILE A 243 -4.41 -26.29 0.24
C ILE A 243 -2.95 -26.57 -0.12
N PRO A 244 -2.61 -27.77 -0.60
CA PRO A 244 -1.26 -28.09 -1.06
C PRO A 244 -0.81 -27.16 -2.21
N HIS A 245 0.51 -26.89 -2.29
CA HIS A 245 1.08 -25.98 -3.26
C HIS A 245 0.68 -26.28 -4.72
N ALA A 246 0.66 -27.54 -5.12
CA ALA A 246 0.25 -27.94 -6.48
C ALA A 246 -1.20 -27.54 -6.81
N MET A 247 -2.12 -27.69 -5.84
CA MET A 247 -3.51 -27.25 -6.00
C MET A 247 -3.61 -25.72 -6.02
N ALA A 248 -2.83 -25.05 -5.17
CA ALA A 248 -2.75 -23.60 -5.12
C ALA A 248 -2.24 -23.02 -6.46
N TRP A 249 -1.22 -23.65 -7.04
CA TRP A 249 -0.67 -23.26 -8.35
C TRP A 249 -1.71 -23.41 -9.47
N LEU A 250 -2.43 -24.55 -9.50
CA LEU A 250 -3.50 -24.77 -10.48
C LEU A 250 -4.63 -23.76 -10.30
N GLN A 251 -5.02 -23.47 -9.05
CA GLN A 251 -6.05 -22.46 -8.74
C GLN A 251 -5.62 -21.08 -9.23
N ALA A 252 -4.39 -20.64 -8.95
CA ALA A 252 -3.86 -19.37 -9.41
C ALA A 252 -3.80 -19.28 -10.94
N PHE A 253 -3.35 -20.34 -11.61
CA PHE A 253 -3.34 -20.42 -13.07
C PHE A 253 -4.74 -20.28 -13.67
N LEU A 254 -5.75 -20.98 -13.14
CA LEU A 254 -7.13 -20.84 -13.61
C LEU A 254 -7.70 -19.44 -13.36
N MET A 255 -7.34 -18.79 -12.24
CA MET A 255 -7.75 -17.41 -11.96
C MET A 255 -7.09 -16.39 -12.92
N GLU A 256 -5.87 -16.66 -13.39
CA GLU A 256 -5.20 -15.81 -14.39
C GLU A 256 -5.84 -15.87 -15.77
N LEU A 257 -6.56 -16.95 -16.09
CA LEU A 257 -7.31 -17.11 -17.36
C LEU A 257 -8.65 -16.36 -17.35
N ALA A 258 -9.16 -15.99 -16.18
CA ALA A 258 -10.40 -15.23 -16.07
C ALA A 258 -10.19 -13.77 -16.53
N PRO A 259 -11.20 -13.16 -17.20
CA PRO A 259 -11.10 -11.76 -17.59
C PRO A 259 -11.03 -10.82 -16.38
N GLY A 260 -10.14 -9.84 -16.42
CA GLY A 260 -9.95 -8.86 -15.34
C GLY A 260 -8.69 -9.10 -14.53
N GLN A 261 -8.60 -8.46 -13.35
CA GLN A 261 -7.49 -8.67 -12.42
C GLN A 261 -7.75 -9.94 -11.60
N PRO A 262 -6.85 -10.94 -11.61
CA PRO A 262 -7.03 -12.16 -10.85
C PRO A 262 -7.01 -11.85 -9.34
N LEU A 263 -7.81 -12.57 -8.57
CA LEU A 263 -7.77 -12.48 -7.09
C LEU A 263 -6.43 -12.97 -6.53
N MET A 264 -5.82 -13.93 -7.21
CA MET A 264 -4.50 -14.49 -6.91
C MET A 264 -3.82 -14.86 -8.23
N SER A 265 -2.54 -14.53 -8.36
CA SER A 265 -1.68 -14.95 -9.46
C SER A 265 -0.62 -15.93 -8.98
N ARG A 266 0.02 -16.62 -9.91
CA ARG A 266 1.18 -17.48 -9.60
C ARG A 266 2.34 -16.68 -9.02
N ASP A 267 2.50 -15.41 -9.44
CA ASP A 267 3.51 -14.50 -8.87
C ASP A 267 3.20 -14.14 -7.42
N ASN A 268 1.90 -13.93 -7.08
CA ASN A 268 1.51 -13.74 -5.67
C ASN A 268 1.77 -15.00 -4.84
N LEU A 269 1.52 -16.19 -5.40
CA LEU A 269 1.81 -17.45 -4.73
C LEU A 269 3.31 -17.60 -4.47
N ALA A 270 4.15 -17.26 -5.45
CA ALA A 270 5.60 -17.25 -5.27
C ALA A 270 6.03 -16.24 -4.19
N SER A 271 5.41 -15.05 -4.14
CA SER A 271 5.69 -14.08 -3.05
C SER A 271 5.40 -14.66 -1.66
N MET A 272 4.46 -15.59 -1.54
CA MET A 272 4.08 -16.24 -0.27
C MET A 272 5.03 -17.37 0.16
N GLU A 273 6.06 -17.71 -0.63
CA GLU A 273 7.12 -18.63 -0.21
C GLU A 273 8.02 -18.02 0.88
N VAL A 274 7.97 -16.70 1.03
CA VAL A 274 8.71 -15.95 2.05
C VAL A 274 7.74 -15.21 2.94
N ASP A 275 8.01 -15.21 4.25
CA ASP A 275 7.22 -14.45 5.22
C ASP A 275 7.32 -12.94 4.96
N ASN A 276 6.21 -12.24 5.14
CA ASN A 276 6.13 -10.79 5.03
C ASN A 276 6.12 -10.15 6.43
N VAL A 277 7.24 -10.33 7.14
CA VAL A 277 7.47 -9.86 8.51
C VAL A 277 8.76 -9.06 8.58
N ALA A 278 8.86 -8.13 9.54
CA ALA A 278 10.06 -7.33 9.73
C ALA A 278 11.29 -8.21 9.97
N SER A 279 12.42 -7.79 9.42
CA SER A 279 13.71 -8.51 9.55
C SER A 279 14.26 -8.51 10.99
N GLY A 280 13.83 -7.53 11.80
CA GLY A 280 14.25 -7.34 13.18
C GLY A 280 15.58 -6.59 13.37
N HIS A 281 16.26 -6.23 12.28
CA HIS A 281 17.53 -5.49 12.30
C HIS A 281 17.52 -4.21 11.47
N ALA A 282 16.49 -4.00 10.64
CA ALA A 282 16.29 -2.77 9.90
C ALA A 282 15.58 -1.71 10.74
N LEU A 283 15.69 -0.45 10.33
CA LEU A 283 14.92 0.65 10.93
C LEU A 283 13.41 0.42 10.67
N GLY A 284 12.57 0.86 11.62
CA GLY A 284 11.14 0.68 11.55
C GLY A 284 10.37 1.93 12.01
N LEU A 285 9.07 1.78 12.29
CA LEU A 285 8.21 2.88 12.75
C LEU A 285 8.70 3.50 14.06
N LYS A 286 9.31 2.72 14.95
CA LYS A 286 9.88 3.21 16.23
C LYS A 286 11.01 4.21 16.00
N ASP A 287 11.83 4.01 14.96
CA ASP A 287 12.93 4.92 14.62
C ASP A 287 12.44 6.25 14.00
N LEU A 288 11.15 6.29 13.61
CA LEU A 288 10.42 7.49 13.24
C LEU A 288 9.63 8.08 14.42
N ASN A 289 9.89 7.63 15.67
CA ASN A 289 9.15 8.00 16.87
C ASN A 289 7.64 7.73 16.78
N MET A 290 7.27 6.60 16.18
CA MET A 290 5.89 6.20 15.96
C MET A 290 5.60 4.84 16.58
N GLU A 291 4.41 4.71 17.18
CA GLU A 291 3.85 3.44 17.60
C GLU A 291 2.89 2.92 16.53
N ALA A 292 3.07 1.66 16.14
CA ALA A 292 2.25 1.03 15.13
C ALA A 292 0.91 0.57 15.71
N ALA A 293 -0.18 0.80 14.99
CA ALA A 293 -1.50 0.33 15.37
C ALA A 293 -1.70 -1.17 15.10
N ALA A 294 -2.34 -1.86 16.03
CA ALA A 294 -2.61 -3.29 15.92
C ALA A 294 -3.77 -3.57 14.93
N VAL A 295 -3.61 -4.60 14.09
CA VAL A 295 -4.67 -5.05 13.16
C VAL A 295 -5.94 -5.41 13.95
N SER A 296 -5.77 -6.11 15.08
CA SER A 296 -6.87 -6.54 15.94
C SER A 296 -7.66 -5.38 16.55
N SER A 297 -7.05 -4.20 16.68
CA SER A 297 -7.71 -3.00 17.22
C SER A 297 -8.45 -2.19 16.13
N ILE A 298 -7.93 -2.16 14.91
CA ILE A 298 -8.44 -1.29 13.84
C ILE A 298 -9.42 -2.03 12.92
N ALA A 299 -9.07 -3.26 12.49
CA ALA A 299 -9.84 -3.96 11.46
C ALA A 299 -11.32 -4.23 11.85
N PRO A 300 -11.66 -4.56 13.11
CA PRO A 300 -13.06 -4.75 13.51
C PRO A 300 -13.92 -3.51 13.28
N GLY A 301 -13.34 -2.31 13.41
CA GLY A 301 -14.05 -1.04 13.29
C GLY A 301 -14.60 -0.77 11.89
N TYR A 302 -13.91 -1.23 10.84
CA TYR A 302 -14.38 -0.99 9.47
C TYR A 302 -14.93 -2.24 8.77
N LEU A 303 -14.45 -3.44 9.09
CA LEU A 303 -15.00 -4.70 8.57
C LEU A 303 -16.39 -4.98 9.15
N GLY A 304 -16.62 -4.60 10.40
CA GLY A 304 -17.89 -4.77 11.11
C GLY A 304 -19.01 -3.82 10.70
N THR A 305 -18.74 -2.79 9.89
CA THR A 305 -19.71 -1.72 9.56
C THR A 305 -20.92 -2.19 8.76
N LYS A 306 -20.87 -3.32 8.06
CA LYS A 306 -22.08 -3.96 7.50
C LYS A 306 -23.01 -4.49 8.61
N GLY A 307 -22.47 -4.86 9.77
CA GLY A 307 -23.24 -5.19 10.96
C GLY A 307 -23.74 -3.99 11.75
N GLN A 308 -22.99 -2.88 11.75
CA GLN A 308 -23.40 -1.66 12.47
C GLN A 308 -24.62 -0.96 11.83
N SER A 309 -24.78 -0.99 10.50
CA SER A 309 -26.01 -0.48 9.88
C SER A 309 -27.23 -1.33 10.24
N THR A 310 -27.05 -2.65 10.39
CA THR A 310 -28.12 -3.56 10.88
C THR A 310 -28.37 -3.34 12.36
N ALA A 311 -27.34 -3.19 13.19
CA ALA A 311 -27.48 -2.86 14.61
C ALA A 311 -28.12 -1.49 14.83
N LEU A 312 -27.76 -0.46 14.03
CA LEU A 312 -28.45 0.85 14.06
C LEU A 312 -29.91 0.77 13.63
N ASN A 313 -30.24 -0.10 12.68
CA ASN A 313 -31.62 -0.35 12.29
C ASN A 313 -32.39 -1.11 13.39
N ASP A 314 -31.75 -2.05 14.07
CA ASP A 314 -32.33 -2.72 15.25
C ASP A 314 -32.53 -1.75 16.42
N TYR A 315 -31.60 -0.83 16.67
CA TYR A 315 -31.78 0.25 17.66
C TYR A 315 -32.90 1.24 17.24
N ARG A 316 -33.03 1.59 15.95
CA ARG A 316 -34.11 2.42 15.42
C ARG A 316 -35.45 1.71 15.56
N ALA A 317 -35.55 0.42 15.26
CA ALA A 317 -36.76 -0.38 15.45
C ALA A 317 -37.17 -0.48 16.92
N LYS A 318 -36.20 -0.65 17.84
CA LYS A 318 -36.41 -0.66 19.29
C LYS A 318 -36.78 0.72 19.82
N ALA A 319 -36.37 1.81 19.17
CA ALA A 319 -36.68 3.18 19.55
C ALA A 319 -37.99 3.68 18.93
N GLY A 320 -38.76 2.84 18.24
CA GLY A 320 -40.06 3.21 17.68
C GLY A 320 -40.01 4.22 16.52
N ARG A 321 -38.92 4.24 15.78
CA ARG A 321 -38.74 5.11 14.60
C ARG A 321 -38.51 4.31 13.33
#